data_ef1894bb36b6bceb96a3df6f199d2374
#
_entry.id   ef1894bb36b6bceb96a3df6f199d2374
#
_cell.length_a   1.000
_cell.length_b   1.000
_cell.length_c   1.000
_cell.angle_alpha   90.00
_cell.angle_beta   90.00
_cell.angle_gamma   90.00
#
_symmetry.space_group_name_H-M   'P 1'
#
loop_
_entity.id
_entity.type
_entity.pdbx_description
1 polymer ?
#
loop_
_entity_poly.entity_id
_entity_poly.type
_entity_poly.pdbx_seq_one_letter_code
_entity_poly.pdbx_strand_id
1 'polypeptide(L)'
;MLWPVLVVVGANTIYHISAKSTPEGFNPFANLVLTYAIAGAVSLIMFFLTAEQKNILQEMSKANWATYVLSATIVFLEFGYLMVYRVGWPVSIASLVSNLAVACVLLFVGLLFYKEAISIRQLLGIFVCFAGLFLINK
;
A
#
# COMPACT_ATOMS: atom_id res chain seq x y z
N MET A 1 -12.78 12.80 11.49
CA MET A 1 -13.00 11.33 11.42
C MET A 1 -11.66 10.65 11.21
N LEU A 2 -11.09 9.98 12.23
CA LEU A 2 -9.76 9.33 12.15
C LEU A 2 -9.84 7.81 11.93
N TRP A 3 -11.04 7.21 12.02
CA TRP A 3 -11.21 5.75 11.94
C TRP A 3 -10.65 5.12 10.65
N PRO A 4 -10.79 5.73 9.43
CA PRO A 4 -10.21 5.12 8.24
C PRO A 4 -8.69 5.04 8.31
N VAL A 5 -8.05 6.06 8.90
CA VAL A 5 -6.59 6.08 9.09
C VAL A 5 -6.17 4.96 10.04
N LEU A 6 -6.93 4.72 11.11
CA LEU A 6 -6.65 3.62 12.05
C LEU A 6 -6.77 2.25 11.37
N VAL A 7 -7.77 2.06 10.50
CA VAL A 7 -7.91 0.83 9.70
C VAL A 7 -6.70 0.64 8.79
N VAL A 8 -6.27 1.69 8.08
CA VAL A 8 -5.09 1.63 7.21
C VAL A 8 -3.84 1.29 8.00
N VAL A 9 -3.60 1.95 9.13
CA VAL A 9 -2.42 1.69 9.98
C VAL A 9 -2.43 0.26 10.50
N GLY A 10 -3.57 -0.23 11.01
CA GLY A 10 -3.70 -1.59 11.52
C GLY A 10 -3.48 -2.64 10.43
N ALA A 11 -4.16 -2.48 9.28
CA ALA A 11 -4.02 -3.39 8.14
C ALA A 11 -2.58 -3.37 7.58
N ASN A 12 -1.98 -2.20 7.44
CA ASN A 12 -0.61 -2.06 6.94
C ASN A 12 0.42 -2.71 7.89
N THR A 13 0.21 -2.59 9.19
CA THR A 13 1.06 -3.25 10.20
C THR A 13 1.02 -4.77 10.05
N ILE A 14 -0.19 -5.34 9.98
CA ILE A 14 -0.37 -6.79 9.79
C ILE A 14 0.22 -7.23 8.44
N TYR A 15 0.00 -6.45 7.38
CA TYR A 15 0.56 -6.69 6.06
C TYR A 15 2.08 -6.82 6.09
N HIS A 16 2.80 -5.86 6.67
CA HIS A 16 4.27 -5.89 6.72
C HIS A 16 4.81 -7.06 7.55
N ILE A 17 4.16 -7.40 8.67
CA ILE A 17 4.52 -8.57 9.49
C ILE A 17 4.32 -9.86 8.66
N SER A 18 3.19 -10.00 7.98
CA SER A 18 2.87 -11.17 7.17
C SER A 18 3.81 -11.30 5.96
N ALA A 19 4.10 -10.20 5.27
CA ALA A 19 5.01 -10.18 4.13
C ALA A 19 6.44 -10.60 4.53
N LYS A 20 6.92 -10.13 5.70
CA LYS A 20 8.22 -10.54 6.24
C LYS A 20 8.26 -12.01 6.65
N SER A 21 7.12 -12.54 7.10
CA SER A 21 6.99 -13.94 7.55
C SER A 21 6.79 -14.93 6.38
N THR A 22 6.67 -14.44 5.15
CA THR A 22 6.50 -15.31 3.98
C THR A 22 7.77 -16.13 3.74
N PRO A 23 7.67 -17.47 3.57
CA PRO A 23 8.82 -18.34 3.37
C PRO A 23 9.65 -17.95 2.15
N GLU A 24 10.98 -17.92 2.29
CA GLU A 24 11.90 -17.53 1.20
C GLU A 24 11.84 -18.49 0.00
N GLY A 25 11.62 -19.79 0.24
CA GLY A 25 11.48 -20.80 -0.81
C GLY A 25 10.16 -20.74 -1.58
N PHE A 26 9.17 -19.97 -1.13
CA PHE A 26 7.90 -19.84 -1.83
C PHE A 26 8.03 -18.88 -3.01
N ASN A 27 7.66 -19.33 -4.22
CA ASN A 27 7.70 -18.44 -5.39
C ASN A 27 6.85 -17.18 -5.15
N PRO A 28 7.42 -15.97 -5.34
CA PRO A 28 6.71 -14.73 -5.05
C PRO A 28 5.38 -14.60 -5.79
N PHE A 29 5.37 -14.93 -7.08
CA PHE A 29 4.15 -14.83 -7.88
C PHE A 29 3.11 -15.88 -7.51
N ALA A 30 3.52 -17.10 -7.14
CA ALA A 30 2.60 -18.11 -6.63
C ALA A 30 1.97 -17.66 -5.28
N ASN A 31 2.76 -17.03 -4.41
CA ASN A 31 2.26 -16.41 -3.19
C ASN A 31 1.23 -15.31 -3.50
N LEU A 32 1.51 -14.43 -4.46
CA LEU A 32 0.60 -13.37 -4.86
C LEU A 32 -0.71 -13.91 -5.45
N VAL A 33 -0.66 -14.97 -6.26
CA VAL A 33 -1.88 -15.61 -6.78
C VAL A 33 -2.76 -16.10 -5.63
N LEU A 34 -2.20 -16.76 -4.63
CA LEU A 34 -2.94 -17.23 -3.47
C LEU A 34 -3.49 -16.05 -2.65
N THR A 35 -2.68 -15.03 -2.42
CA THR A 35 -3.07 -13.81 -1.68
C THR A 35 -4.26 -13.13 -2.34
N TYR A 36 -4.21 -12.93 -3.66
CA TYR A 36 -5.31 -12.27 -4.38
C TYR A 36 -6.57 -13.14 -4.50
N ALA A 37 -6.42 -14.45 -4.59
CA ALA A 37 -7.58 -15.35 -4.54
C ALA A 37 -8.32 -15.23 -3.21
N ILE A 38 -7.58 -15.22 -2.09
CA ILE A 38 -8.15 -15.05 -0.75
C ILE A 38 -8.72 -13.63 -0.60
N ALA A 39 -7.98 -12.60 -0.99
CA ALA A 39 -8.45 -11.21 -0.92
C ALA A 39 -9.70 -11.00 -1.76
N GLY A 40 -9.78 -11.59 -2.95
CA GLY A 40 -10.96 -11.58 -3.80
C GLY A 40 -12.18 -12.24 -3.14
N ALA A 41 -11.98 -13.41 -2.52
CA ALA A 41 -13.02 -14.09 -1.78
C ALA A 41 -13.54 -13.25 -0.59
N VAL A 42 -12.62 -12.67 0.20
CA VAL A 42 -12.99 -11.78 1.31
C VAL A 42 -13.74 -10.56 0.81
N SER A 43 -13.28 -9.94 -0.27
CA SER A 43 -13.94 -8.77 -0.88
C SER A 43 -15.35 -9.14 -1.37
N LEU A 44 -15.51 -10.31 -1.97
CA LEU A 44 -16.81 -10.81 -2.43
C LEU A 44 -17.79 -11.02 -1.27
N ILE A 45 -17.33 -11.61 -0.16
CA ILE A 45 -18.12 -11.77 1.05
C ILE A 45 -18.56 -10.41 1.59
N MET A 46 -17.62 -9.46 1.70
CA MET A 46 -17.91 -8.11 2.16
C MET A 46 -18.90 -7.38 1.26
N PHE A 47 -18.80 -7.57 -0.06
CA PHE A 47 -19.78 -7.05 -1.01
C PHE A 47 -21.19 -7.56 -0.70
N PHE A 48 -21.38 -8.87 -0.54
CA PHE A 48 -22.71 -9.44 -0.24
C PHE A 48 -23.25 -9.06 1.14
N LEU A 49 -22.37 -8.71 2.09
CA LEU A 49 -22.80 -8.25 3.42
C LEU A 49 -23.18 -6.76 3.44
N THR A 50 -22.57 -5.94 2.60
CA THR A 50 -22.69 -4.48 2.66
C THR A 50 -23.47 -3.85 1.53
N ALA A 51 -23.55 -4.51 0.36
CA ALA A 51 -24.21 -3.94 -0.80
C ALA A 51 -25.74 -4.00 -0.70
N GLU A 52 -26.40 -2.89 -1.02
CA GLU A 52 -27.87 -2.82 -1.13
C GLU A 52 -28.36 -3.61 -2.36
N GLN A 53 -27.66 -3.49 -3.48
CA GLN A 53 -27.92 -4.28 -4.69
C GLN A 53 -26.85 -5.37 -4.84
N LYS A 54 -27.29 -6.62 -4.82
CA LYS A 54 -26.40 -7.80 -4.84
C LYS A 54 -26.01 -8.28 -6.24
N ASN A 55 -26.08 -7.42 -7.24
CA ASN A 55 -25.68 -7.76 -8.61
C ASN A 55 -24.23 -7.32 -8.87
N ILE A 56 -23.29 -8.23 -8.60
CA ILE A 56 -21.87 -7.95 -8.74
C ILE A 56 -21.45 -7.62 -10.18
N LEU A 57 -22.06 -8.24 -11.18
CA LEU A 57 -21.74 -7.98 -12.59
C LEU A 57 -22.10 -6.55 -12.98
N GLN A 58 -23.24 -6.05 -12.50
CA GLN A 58 -23.65 -4.67 -12.72
C GLN A 58 -22.71 -3.68 -12.00
N GLU A 59 -22.24 -3.99 -10.79
CA GLU A 59 -21.27 -3.15 -10.10
C GLU A 59 -19.90 -3.19 -10.79
N MET A 60 -19.43 -4.34 -11.24
CA MET A 60 -18.19 -4.48 -11.98
C MET A 60 -18.20 -3.73 -13.33
N SER A 61 -19.37 -3.58 -13.97
CA SER A 61 -19.47 -2.81 -15.22
C SER A 61 -19.23 -1.31 -15.05
N LYS A 62 -19.23 -0.80 -13.82
CA LYS A 62 -18.88 0.59 -13.48
C LYS A 62 -17.36 0.82 -13.37
N ALA A 63 -16.56 -0.24 -13.48
CA ALA A 63 -15.10 -0.15 -13.41
C ALA A 63 -14.56 0.73 -14.55
N ASN A 64 -13.60 1.58 -14.23
CA ASN A 64 -12.94 2.44 -15.17
C ASN A 64 -11.44 2.07 -15.30
N TRP A 65 -10.70 2.79 -16.12
CA TRP A 65 -9.27 2.56 -16.34
C TRP A 65 -8.45 2.52 -15.04
N ALA A 66 -8.83 3.30 -14.02
CA ALA A 66 -8.10 3.37 -12.76
C ALA A 66 -8.14 2.03 -12.01
N THR A 67 -9.26 1.29 -12.08
CA THR A 67 -9.38 -0.05 -11.47
C THR A 67 -8.35 -1.02 -12.06
N TYR A 68 -8.18 -1.01 -13.38
CA TYR A 68 -7.22 -1.90 -14.06
C TYR A 68 -5.77 -1.52 -13.74
N VAL A 69 -5.47 -0.22 -13.74
CA VAL A 69 -4.13 0.27 -13.37
C VAL A 69 -3.82 -0.07 -11.91
N LEU A 70 -4.76 0.15 -10.99
CA LEU A 70 -4.61 -0.20 -9.58
C LEU A 70 -4.32 -1.70 -9.42
N SER A 71 -5.06 -2.56 -10.11
CA SER A 71 -4.88 -4.02 -10.05
C SER A 71 -3.49 -4.44 -10.54
N ALA A 72 -2.98 -3.85 -11.61
CA ALA A 72 -1.63 -4.12 -12.08
C ALA A 72 -0.57 -3.59 -11.11
N THR A 73 -0.76 -2.36 -10.61
CA THR A 73 0.21 -1.70 -9.73
C THR A 73 0.39 -2.44 -8.41
N ILE A 74 -0.70 -2.98 -7.83
CA ILE A 74 -0.62 -3.68 -6.54
C ILE A 74 0.25 -4.94 -6.64
N VAL A 75 0.27 -5.63 -7.80
CA VAL A 75 1.14 -6.79 -8.03
C VAL A 75 2.61 -6.40 -7.89
N PHE A 76 3.02 -5.30 -8.53
CA PHE A 76 4.40 -4.82 -8.46
C PHE A 76 4.75 -4.28 -7.07
N LEU A 77 3.81 -3.63 -6.40
CA LEU A 77 3.99 -3.12 -5.04
C LEU A 77 4.25 -4.27 -4.06
N GLU A 78 3.42 -5.29 -4.06
CA GLU A 78 3.58 -6.43 -3.17
C GLU A 78 4.80 -7.28 -3.50
N PHE A 79 5.07 -7.50 -4.79
CA PHE A 79 6.31 -8.14 -5.22
C PHE A 79 7.53 -7.37 -4.72
N GLY A 80 7.53 -6.03 -4.82
CA GLY A 80 8.59 -5.18 -4.32
C GLY A 80 8.83 -5.36 -2.82
N TYR A 81 7.77 -5.34 -2.00
CA TYR A 81 7.90 -5.57 -0.56
C TYR A 81 8.40 -6.97 -0.21
N LEU A 82 7.93 -8.02 -0.90
CA LEU A 82 8.44 -9.36 -0.71
C LEU A 82 9.95 -9.43 -0.98
N MET A 83 10.42 -8.75 -2.05
CA MET A 83 11.85 -8.71 -2.37
C MET A 83 12.66 -7.92 -1.34
N VAL A 84 12.18 -6.78 -0.89
CA VAL A 84 12.82 -5.96 0.16
C VAL A 84 13.04 -6.80 1.44
N TYR A 85 12.03 -7.58 1.83
CA TYR A 85 12.15 -8.44 3.03
C TYR A 85 13.06 -9.64 2.82
N ARG A 86 13.09 -10.24 1.63
CA ARG A 86 14.01 -11.34 1.28
C ARG A 86 15.48 -10.90 1.28
N VAL A 87 15.75 -9.66 0.88
CA VAL A 87 17.12 -9.10 0.97
C VAL A 87 17.53 -8.80 2.42
N GLY A 88 16.64 -9.00 3.39
CA GLY A 88 16.94 -8.92 4.82
C GLY A 88 16.59 -7.60 5.49
N TRP A 89 15.89 -6.67 4.81
CA TRP A 89 15.53 -5.40 5.44
C TRP A 89 14.65 -5.61 6.68
N PRO A 90 14.92 -4.87 7.78
CA PRO A 90 14.02 -4.84 8.93
C PRO A 90 12.66 -4.24 8.56
N VAL A 91 11.58 -4.80 9.12
CA VAL A 91 10.21 -4.34 8.85
C VAL A 91 10.02 -2.85 9.13
N SER A 92 10.56 -2.38 10.25
CA SER A 92 10.46 -0.97 10.66
C SER A 92 11.15 -0.01 9.69
N ILE A 93 12.33 -0.38 9.20
CA ILE A 93 13.10 0.47 8.27
C ILE A 93 12.51 0.42 6.88
N ALA A 94 12.17 -0.77 6.37
CA ALA A 94 11.61 -0.94 5.04
C ALA A 94 10.31 -0.14 4.86
N SER A 95 9.37 -0.27 5.79
CA SER A 95 8.10 0.47 5.73
C SER A 95 8.30 1.98 5.86
N LEU A 96 9.19 2.43 6.76
CA LEU A 96 9.44 3.85 6.96
C LEU A 96 10.08 4.50 5.74
N VAL A 97 11.13 3.88 5.17
CA VAL A 97 11.82 4.37 3.97
C VAL A 97 10.88 4.42 2.77
N SER A 98 10.13 3.34 2.53
CA SER A 98 9.21 3.26 1.40
C SER A 98 8.09 4.31 1.51
N ASN A 99 7.45 4.43 2.67
CA ASN A 99 6.36 5.38 2.85
C ASN A 99 6.84 6.83 2.76
N LEU A 100 8.04 7.13 3.27
CA LEU A 100 8.60 8.48 3.14
C LEU A 100 8.98 8.80 1.69
N ALA A 101 9.59 7.85 0.98
CA ALA A 101 9.90 8.02 -0.44
C ALA A 101 8.61 8.28 -1.26
N VAL A 102 7.56 7.49 -1.02
CA VAL A 102 6.25 7.69 -1.67
C VAL A 102 5.68 9.05 -1.31
N ALA A 103 5.72 9.48 -0.04
CA ALA A 103 5.23 10.79 0.38
C ALA A 103 5.94 11.93 -0.36
N CYS A 104 7.26 11.83 -0.56
CA CYS A 104 8.00 12.82 -1.34
C CYS A 104 7.58 12.85 -2.81
N VAL A 105 7.45 11.68 -3.46
CA VAL A 105 6.99 11.61 -4.85
C VAL A 105 5.57 12.17 -4.99
N LEU A 106 4.67 11.81 -4.08
CA LEU A 106 3.29 12.30 -4.09
C LEU A 106 3.20 13.80 -3.83
N LEU A 107 4.12 14.38 -3.09
CA LEU A 107 4.20 15.83 -2.94
C LEU A 107 4.44 16.53 -4.29
N PHE A 108 5.39 16.02 -5.10
CA PHE A 108 5.63 16.55 -6.45
C PHE A 108 4.43 16.32 -7.37
N VAL A 109 3.81 15.14 -7.29
CA VAL A 109 2.60 14.82 -8.06
C VAL A 109 1.45 15.75 -7.66
N GLY A 110 1.21 15.96 -6.37
CA GLY A 110 0.20 16.88 -5.85
C GLY A 110 0.41 18.31 -6.37
N LEU A 111 1.65 18.79 -6.36
CA LEU A 111 2.00 20.11 -6.86
C LEU A 111 1.78 20.24 -8.37
N LEU A 112 2.29 19.30 -9.17
CA LEU A 112 2.32 19.41 -10.62
C LEU A 112 0.98 19.06 -11.29
N PHE A 113 0.31 18.01 -10.82
CA PHE A 113 -0.90 17.49 -11.46
C PHE A 113 -2.19 17.94 -10.78
N TYR A 114 -2.19 18.03 -9.46
CA TYR A 114 -3.37 18.42 -8.68
C TYR A 114 -3.36 19.86 -8.25
N LYS A 115 -2.27 20.62 -8.54
CA LYS A 115 -2.11 22.04 -8.19
C LYS A 115 -2.38 22.33 -6.70
N GLU A 116 -2.01 21.36 -5.86
CA GLU A 116 -2.13 21.50 -4.41
C GLU A 116 -1.14 22.53 -3.88
N ALA A 117 -1.60 23.43 -3.02
CA ALA A 117 -0.73 24.41 -2.38
C ALA A 117 0.08 23.73 -1.27
N ILE A 118 1.38 23.59 -1.48
CA ILE A 118 2.28 23.04 -0.47
C ILE A 118 2.63 24.12 0.55
N SER A 119 2.33 23.87 1.81
CA SER A 119 2.73 24.76 2.88
C SER A 119 4.20 24.57 3.26
N ILE A 120 4.85 25.64 3.68
CA ILE A 120 6.24 25.60 4.21
C ILE A 120 6.34 24.59 5.38
N ARG A 121 5.27 24.46 6.18
CA ARG A 121 5.22 23.48 7.29
C ARG A 121 5.31 22.04 6.81
N GLN A 122 4.66 21.70 5.69
CA GLN A 122 4.74 20.35 5.08
C GLN A 122 6.15 20.08 4.59
N LEU A 123 6.78 21.03 3.92
CA LEU A 123 8.16 20.91 3.44
C LEU A 123 9.15 20.71 4.60
N LEU A 124 9.02 21.49 5.67
CA LEU A 124 9.82 21.32 6.89
C LEU A 124 9.58 19.96 7.55
N GLY A 125 8.32 19.49 7.61
CA GLY A 125 7.97 18.18 8.16
C GLY A 125 8.66 17.04 7.43
N ILE A 126 8.67 17.08 6.09
CA ILE A 126 9.37 16.08 5.26
C ILE A 126 10.88 16.12 5.52
N PHE A 127 11.48 17.31 5.60
CA PHE A 127 12.90 17.45 5.91
C PHE A 127 13.27 16.83 7.27
N VAL A 128 12.46 17.06 8.30
CA VAL A 128 12.64 16.44 9.63
C VAL A 128 12.51 14.92 9.55
N CYS A 129 11.57 14.38 8.76
CA CYS A 129 11.43 12.94 8.55
C CYS A 129 12.68 12.33 7.88
N PHE A 130 13.26 12.99 6.89
CA PHE A 130 14.52 12.55 6.28
C PHE A 130 15.69 12.59 7.27
N ALA A 131 15.80 13.66 8.06
CA ALA A 131 16.82 13.75 9.12
C ALA A 131 16.66 12.61 10.14
N GLY A 132 15.40 12.28 10.54
CA GLY A 132 15.10 11.16 11.40
C GLY A 132 15.52 9.81 10.80
N LEU A 133 15.25 9.58 9.50
CA LEU A 133 15.70 8.37 8.80
C LEU A 133 17.22 8.23 8.80
N PHE A 134 17.93 9.32 8.55
CA PHE A 134 19.39 9.31 8.56
C PHE A 134 19.97 8.93 9.93
N LEU A 135 19.31 9.34 11.01
CA LEU A 135 19.70 8.97 12.38
C LEU A 135 19.42 7.51 12.72
N ILE A 136 18.35 6.93 12.16
CA ILE A 136 17.96 5.53 12.41
C ILE A 136 18.85 4.55 11.64
N ASN A 137 19.42 4.96 10.51
CA ASN A 137 20.20 4.10 9.62
C ASN A 137 21.70 4.03 9.98
N LYS A 138 22.07 4.50 11.18
CA LYS A 138 23.40 4.36 11.77
C LYS A 138 23.39 3.22 12.79
#